data_1753abf6d574be2b756bb124f3b4d4bb
#
_entry.id   1753abf6d574be2b756bb124f3b4d4bb
#
_cell.length_a   1.000
_cell.length_b   1.000
_cell.length_c   1.000
_cell.angle_alpha   90.00
_cell.angle_beta   90.00
_cell.angle_gamma   90.00
#
_symmetry.space_group_name_H-M   'P 1'
#
loop_
_entity.id
_entity.type
_entity.pdbx_description
1 polymer ?
#
loop_
_entity_poly.entity_id
_entity_poly.type
_entity_poly.pdbx_seq_one_letter_code
_entity_poly.pdbx_strand_id
1 'polypeptide(L)'
;QLGADIDIGFDDSTLQPTLELLLRGATVDSARKFAPAVRKAVDELLKTGIPHDLLLAALNEAEFASLERPGSLPDGVLDAINAATGWLHTGDAALLLHTDKLFAALRSKLEEGWFDTLLRELFAPAPVQVVQIPTAPKTDDAAAPVRTDGKLVLEHPLTAADLGAGDTAPQGSAEQLAGATLLHHPSAGSLYLNFYYDLGTVTPEELQYLNLLTDVLDELDTPAHTAQQLNTLRSTWLGDSRAQLDIWTGRQEGSPCHAKLSLCLSLLERSLEKAVEIGGEWLYDTILTGAAAEAAYARVVSQLKLRMEQLFIQQGNEFASTRARAHYYVEGAADEACTGVSYYHFLCHLLEKADWAALGAKLDAVRRRVLQTAALTVSLHGSEDALEKLRTLLPESRFAAARRTPAQPYTQPLTPPVNEAFIIDGGVNYDVLAWPMPRDSRRRVLARVMSYEYLWHTIREVGGAYGTGMLSADGIEFLYTYRDPHLQESYDTFAKAPAALAAREYTARDLDEFIVGTAAKLDTPRKARAAARELDHRYFCGITDEMRAADRKALCSVDAALLKAQAAALSDVLSGGVRVAFGSKDAVEAAKDLFDRVETL
;
A
#
# COMPACT_ATOMS: atom_id res chain seq x y z
N GLN A 1 -22.93 -15.35 -12.65
CA GLN A 1 -21.52 -15.11 -12.32
C GLN A 1 -20.66 -16.03 -13.17
N LEU A 2 -19.65 -15.49 -13.91
CA LEU A 2 -18.77 -16.29 -14.79
C LEU A 2 -17.40 -16.58 -14.14
N GLY A 3 -16.96 -15.73 -13.20
CA GLY A 3 -15.71 -15.84 -12.47
C GLY A 3 -15.78 -15.11 -11.15
N ALA A 4 -14.67 -15.05 -10.44
CA ALA A 4 -14.56 -14.36 -9.16
C ALA A 4 -14.36 -12.85 -9.36
N ASP A 5 -13.56 -12.45 -10.36
CA ASP A 5 -13.20 -11.07 -10.61
C ASP A 5 -12.94 -10.81 -12.10
N ILE A 6 -12.96 -9.52 -12.51
CA ILE A 6 -12.63 -9.06 -13.85
C ILE A 6 -11.70 -7.86 -13.78
N ASP A 7 -10.56 -7.95 -14.45
CA ASP A 7 -9.64 -6.84 -14.66
C ASP A 7 -9.75 -6.31 -16.09
N ILE A 8 -9.56 -5.01 -16.24
CA ILE A 8 -9.46 -4.34 -17.53
C ILE A 8 -8.12 -3.60 -17.58
N GLY A 9 -7.27 -3.97 -18.54
CA GLY A 9 -5.97 -3.38 -18.78
C GLY A 9 -5.88 -2.75 -20.15
N PHE A 10 -5.14 -1.66 -20.27
CA PHE A 10 -4.75 -1.08 -21.54
C PHE A 10 -3.23 -1.03 -21.59
N ASP A 11 -2.63 -1.74 -22.57
CA ASP A 11 -1.20 -1.77 -22.80
C ASP A 11 -0.86 -0.98 -24.07
N ASP A 12 -0.19 0.13 -23.89
CA ASP A 12 0.33 1.02 -24.94
C ASP A 12 1.87 0.97 -25.06
N SER A 13 2.52 -0.01 -24.43
CA SER A 13 3.97 -0.19 -24.49
C SER A 13 4.48 -0.61 -25.87
N THR A 14 3.60 -1.08 -26.73
CA THR A 14 3.92 -1.52 -28.10
C THR A 14 3.31 -0.59 -29.15
N LEU A 15 3.82 -0.67 -30.38
CA LEU A 15 3.33 0.15 -31.51
C LEU A 15 1.83 -0.08 -31.79
N GLN A 16 1.32 -1.27 -31.47
CA GLN A 16 -0.10 -1.59 -31.56
C GLN A 16 -0.66 -1.80 -30.15
N PRO A 17 -1.33 -0.79 -29.58
CA PRO A 17 -1.91 -0.93 -28.24
C PRO A 17 -2.95 -2.05 -28.16
N THR A 18 -3.05 -2.67 -27.00
CA THR A 18 -4.03 -3.74 -26.73
C THR A 18 -4.92 -3.39 -25.55
N LEU A 19 -6.22 -3.71 -25.71
CA LEU A 19 -7.19 -3.69 -24.62
C LEU A 19 -7.36 -5.13 -24.12
N GLU A 20 -7.06 -5.36 -22.86
CA GLU A 20 -7.13 -6.66 -22.22
C GLU A 20 -8.29 -6.72 -21.23
N LEU A 21 -9.06 -7.79 -21.29
CA LEU A 21 -10.09 -8.12 -20.30
C LEU A 21 -9.75 -9.48 -19.70
N LEU A 22 -9.45 -9.52 -18.42
CA LEU A 22 -9.03 -10.73 -17.72
C LEU A 22 -10.09 -11.18 -16.74
N LEU A 23 -10.66 -12.38 -16.97
CA LEU A 23 -11.58 -13.04 -16.04
C LEU A 23 -10.80 -13.98 -15.11
N ARG A 24 -10.82 -13.73 -13.80
CA ARG A 24 -10.13 -14.53 -12.78
C ARG A 24 -11.08 -15.51 -12.09
N GLY A 25 -10.52 -16.63 -11.61
CA GLY A 25 -11.28 -17.63 -10.85
C GLY A 25 -12.46 -18.23 -11.61
N ALA A 26 -12.29 -18.48 -12.92
CA ALA A 26 -13.31 -19.03 -13.79
C ALA A 26 -13.10 -20.54 -14.05
N THR A 27 -14.20 -21.28 -14.19
CA THR A 27 -14.13 -22.64 -14.72
C THR A 27 -13.91 -22.61 -16.24
N VAL A 28 -13.43 -23.70 -16.84
CA VAL A 28 -13.25 -23.81 -18.30
C VAL A 28 -14.55 -23.55 -19.05
N ASP A 29 -15.70 -23.98 -18.50
CA ASP A 29 -17.01 -23.73 -19.12
C ASP A 29 -17.42 -22.27 -19.03
N SER A 30 -17.15 -21.60 -17.91
CA SER A 30 -17.37 -20.16 -17.74
C SER A 30 -16.47 -19.33 -18.64
N ALA A 31 -15.21 -19.72 -18.80
CA ALA A 31 -14.26 -19.05 -19.69
C ALA A 31 -14.78 -19.01 -21.14
N ARG A 32 -15.40 -20.09 -21.63
CA ARG A 32 -15.99 -20.14 -22.97
C ARG A 32 -17.16 -19.16 -23.16
N LYS A 33 -17.85 -18.79 -22.09
CA LYS A 33 -18.98 -17.86 -22.10
C LYS A 33 -18.56 -16.39 -21.96
N PHE A 34 -17.29 -16.13 -21.62
CA PHE A 34 -16.81 -14.79 -21.30
C PHE A 34 -16.85 -13.83 -22.49
N ALA A 35 -16.19 -14.16 -23.61
CA ALA A 35 -16.20 -13.30 -24.79
C ALA A 35 -17.61 -13.02 -25.34
N PRO A 36 -18.53 -13.99 -25.42
CA PRO A 36 -19.93 -13.70 -25.75
C PRO A 36 -20.64 -12.77 -24.78
N ALA A 37 -20.37 -12.88 -23.47
CA ALA A 37 -20.94 -11.99 -22.46
C ALA A 37 -20.43 -10.54 -22.58
N VAL A 38 -19.12 -10.37 -22.81
CA VAL A 38 -18.52 -9.05 -23.09
C VAL A 38 -19.16 -8.43 -24.34
N ARG A 39 -19.25 -9.20 -25.43
CA ARG A 39 -19.85 -8.71 -26.68
C ARG A 39 -21.29 -8.24 -26.44
N LYS A 40 -22.08 -9.03 -25.71
CA LYS A 40 -23.47 -8.67 -25.39
C LYS A 40 -23.52 -7.35 -24.59
N ALA A 41 -22.68 -7.16 -23.59
CA ALA A 41 -22.64 -5.93 -22.80
C ALA A 41 -22.26 -4.71 -23.66
N VAL A 42 -21.25 -4.84 -24.53
CA VAL A 42 -20.87 -3.78 -25.48
C VAL A 42 -21.99 -3.45 -26.46
N ASP A 43 -22.68 -4.47 -27.01
CA ASP A 43 -23.80 -4.26 -27.92
C ASP A 43 -24.99 -3.56 -27.22
N GLU A 44 -25.19 -3.79 -25.94
CA GLU A 44 -26.20 -3.09 -25.12
C GLU A 44 -25.79 -1.63 -24.91
N LEU A 45 -24.55 -1.35 -24.52
CA LEU A 45 -24.04 0.02 -24.41
C LEU A 45 -24.12 0.80 -25.72
N LEU A 46 -23.79 0.18 -26.85
CA LEU A 46 -23.87 0.83 -28.17
C LEU A 46 -25.30 1.13 -28.62
N LYS A 47 -26.30 0.47 -28.04
CA LYS A 47 -27.74 0.78 -28.31
C LYS A 47 -28.24 1.97 -27.51
N THR A 48 -27.78 2.11 -26.26
CA THR A 48 -28.25 3.16 -25.34
C THR A 48 -27.35 4.39 -25.34
N GLY A 49 -26.13 4.28 -25.85
CA GLY A 49 -25.03 5.21 -25.66
C GLY A 49 -24.38 5.00 -24.29
N ILE A 50 -23.11 5.38 -24.16
CA ILE A 50 -22.43 5.42 -22.88
C ILE A 50 -22.99 6.60 -22.07
N PRO A 51 -23.40 6.44 -20.80
CA PRO A 51 -23.92 7.55 -20.01
C PRO A 51 -22.91 8.70 -19.92
N HIS A 52 -23.38 9.91 -20.22
CA HIS A 52 -22.54 11.12 -20.28
C HIS A 52 -21.83 11.42 -18.93
N ASP A 53 -22.53 11.25 -17.83
CA ASP A 53 -22.01 11.45 -16.47
C ASP A 53 -20.90 10.47 -16.13
N LEU A 54 -20.97 9.23 -16.60
CA LEU A 54 -19.92 8.23 -16.44
C LEU A 54 -18.66 8.60 -17.23
N LEU A 55 -18.81 9.06 -18.48
CA LEU A 55 -17.67 9.52 -19.28
C LEU A 55 -17.03 10.78 -18.70
N LEU A 56 -17.86 11.71 -18.20
CA LEU A 56 -17.37 12.93 -17.56
C LEU A 56 -16.60 12.60 -16.28
N ALA A 57 -17.08 11.67 -15.47
CA ALA A 57 -16.40 11.21 -14.26
C ALA A 57 -15.03 10.59 -14.59
N ALA A 58 -14.99 9.66 -15.55
CA ALA A 58 -13.75 9.03 -15.99
C ALA A 58 -12.74 10.05 -16.55
N LEU A 59 -13.23 11.05 -17.30
CA LEU A 59 -12.37 12.12 -17.83
C LEU A 59 -11.80 13.01 -16.71
N ASN A 60 -12.61 13.37 -15.71
CA ASN A 60 -12.17 14.15 -14.56
C ASN A 60 -11.14 13.39 -13.71
N GLU A 61 -11.36 12.11 -13.50
CA GLU A 61 -10.44 11.23 -12.78
C GLU A 61 -9.08 11.13 -13.51
N ALA A 62 -9.10 10.92 -14.83
CA ALA A 62 -7.90 10.87 -15.64
C ALA A 62 -7.14 12.22 -15.66
N GLU A 63 -7.86 13.34 -15.75
CA GLU A 63 -7.27 14.68 -15.68
C GLU A 63 -6.63 14.92 -14.30
N PHE A 64 -7.32 14.58 -13.23
CA PHE A 64 -6.77 14.70 -11.88
C PHE A 64 -5.55 13.78 -11.67
N ALA A 65 -5.61 12.53 -12.12
CA ALA A 65 -4.46 11.62 -12.07
C ALA A 65 -3.25 12.16 -12.84
N SER A 66 -3.49 12.83 -13.97
CA SER A 66 -2.42 13.52 -14.73
C SER A 66 -1.76 14.67 -13.94
N LEU A 67 -2.52 15.39 -13.11
CA LEU A 67 -2.01 16.45 -12.24
C LEU A 67 -1.31 15.91 -10.99
N GLU A 68 -1.91 14.92 -10.35
CA GLU A 68 -1.38 14.28 -9.13
C GLU A 68 -0.20 13.37 -9.39
N ARG A 69 -0.14 12.77 -10.59
CA ARG A 69 0.90 11.80 -10.98
C ARG A 69 1.06 10.69 -9.93
N PRO A 70 0.02 9.89 -9.65
CA PRO A 70 0.07 8.87 -8.61
C PRO A 70 1.15 7.82 -8.90
N GLY A 71 1.54 7.07 -7.86
CA GLY A 71 2.52 5.99 -7.96
C GLY A 71 3.90 6.37 -7.40
N SER A 72 4.84 5.42 -7.44
CA SER A 72 6.15 5.51 -6.80
C SER A 72 7.26 6.07 -7.69
N LEU A 73 7.01 6.21 -9.01
CA LEU A 73 8.02 6.73 -9.93
C LEU A 73 8.26 8.22 -9.71
N PRO A 74 9.53 8.68 -9.68
CA PRO A 74 9.86 10.10 -9.70
C PRO A 74 9.28 10.81 -10.94
N ASP A 75 8.84 12.06 -10.79
CA ASP A 75 8.18 12.79 -11.89
C ASP A 75 9.03 12.90 -13.15
N GLY A 76 10.33 13.12 -13.01
CA GLY A 76 11.22 13.16 -14.18
C GLY A 76 11.35 11.82 -14.92
N VAL A 77 11.23 10.69 -14.22
CA VAL A 77 11.19 9.36 -14.86
C VAL A 77 9.86 9.18 -15.59
N LEU A 78 8.76 9.60 -14.99
CA LEU A 78 7.43 9.54 -15.61
C LEU A 78 7.38 10.44 -16.85
N ASP A 79 7.93 11.66 -16.79
CA ASP A 79 8.04 12.55 -17.94
C ASP A 79 8.89 11.93 -19.07
N ALA A 80 9.99 11.26 -18.71
CA ALA A 80 10.83 10.57 -19.71
C ALA A 80 10.07 9.40 -20.38
N ILE A 81 9.29 8.63 -19.62
CA ILE A 81 8.44 7.55 -20.15
C ILE A 81 7.37 8.16 -21.08
N ASN A 82 6.65 9.19 -20.64
CA ASN A 82 5.62 9.85 -21.43
C ASN A 82 6.20 10.45 -22.74
N ALA A 83 7.37 11.08 -22.66
CA ALA A 83 8.05 11.60 -23.83
C ALA A 83 8.46 10.49 -24.82
N ALA A 84 8.98 9.36 -24.30
CA ALA A 84 9.35 8.21 -25.12
C ALA A 84 8.11 7.56 -25.78
N THR A 85 7.01 7.41 -25.05
CA THR A 85 5.75 6.86 -25.56
C THR A 85 5.16 7.77 -26.65
N GLY A 86 5.07 9.08 -26.40
CA GLY A 86 4.60 10.04 -27.39
C GLY A 86 5.44 10.01 -28.67
N TRP A 87 6.77 10.01 -28.52
CA TRP A 87 7.69 9.93 -29.66
C TRP A 87 7.58 8.60 -30.44
N LEU A 88 7.49 7.48 -29.73
CA LEU A 88 7.42 6.15 -30.33
C LEU A 88 6.17 5.99 -31.22
N HIS A 89 5.03 6.48 -30.74
CA HIS A 89 3.74 6.28 -31.44
C HIS A 89 3.45 7.36 -32.49
N THR A 90 3.91 8.59 -32.30
CA THR A 90 3.51 9.73 -33.14
C THR A 90 4.67 10.52 -33.72
N GLY A 91 5.89 10.31 -33.22
CA GLY A 91 7.06 11.13 -33.54
C GLY A 91 7.13 12.44 -32.74
N ASP A 92 6.14 12.75 -31.88
CA ASP A 92 6.12 13.96 -31.04
C ASP A 92 6.35 13.58 -29.56
N ALA A 93 7.56 13.86 -29.07
CA ALA A 93 7.93 13.62 -27.68
C ALA A 93 7.20 14.54 -26.67
N ALA A 94 6.63 15.66 -27.12
CA ALA A 94 5.94 16.60 -26.25
C ALA A 94 4.44 16.30 -26.08
N LEU A 95 3.88 15.42 -26.88
CA LEU A 95 2.43 15.16 -26.94
C LEU A 95 1.84 14.82 -25.56
N LEU A 96 2.45 13.91 -24.83
CA LEU A 96 1.97 13.46 -23.52
C LEU A 96 2.52 14.28 -22.33
N LEU A 97 3.33 15.31 -22.60
CA LEU A 97 3.81 16.27 -21.59
C LEU A 97 2.87 17.47 -21.43
N HIS A 98 2.01 17.74 -22.41
CA HIS A 98 1.06 18.86 -22.45
C HIS A 98 -0.38 18.35 -22.37
N THR A 99 -0.73 17.74 -21.22
CA THR A 99 -2.01 17.06 -21.01
C THR A 99 -3.22 17.99 -20.94
N ASP A 100 -3.03 19.27 -20.61
CA ASP A 100 -4.09 20.29 -20.57
C ASP A 100 -4.83 20.41 -21.91
N LYS A 101 -4.10 20.47 -23.02
CA LYS A 101 -4.67 20.52 -24.36
C LYS A 101 -5.38 19.23 -24.75
N LEU A 102 -4.82 18.10 -24.31
CA LEU A 102 -5.41 16.78 -24.53
C LEU A 102 -6.77 16.67 -23.85
N PHE A 103 -6.85 17.03 -22.56
CA PHE A 103 -8.12 16.98 -21.82
C PHE A 103 -9.15 17.97 -22.36
N ALA A 104 -8.75 19.17 -22.80
CA ALA A 104 -9.65 20.09 -23.48
C ALA A 104 -10.23 19.48 -24.78
N ALA A 105 -9.39 18.81 -25.58
CA ALA A 105 -9.84 18.12 -26.79
C ALA A 105 -10.76 16.94 -26.49
N LEU A 106 -10.46 16.14 -25.44
CA LEU A 106 -11.30 15.02 -25.03
C LEU A 106 -12.66 15.49 -24.53
N ARG A 107 -12.75 16.64 -23.82
CA ARG A 107 -14.05 17.24 -23.43
C ARG A 107 -14.89 17.64 -24.64
N SER A 108 -14.27 18.22 -25.69
CA SER A 108 -14.98 18.48 -26.94
C SER A 108 -15.49 17.19 -27.60
N LYS A 109 -14.67 16.15 -27.59
CA LYS A 109 -15.01 14.83 -28.12
C LYS A 109 -16.13 14.13 -27.33
N LEU A 110 -16.24 14.39 -26.05
CA LEU A 110 -17.33 13.92 -25.19
C LEU A 110 -18.68 14.47 -25.72
N GLU A 111 -18.76 15.78 -25.97
CA GLU A 111 -19.97 16.44 -26.48
C GLU A 111 -20.32 16.01 -27.91
N GLU A 112 -19.33 15.59 -28.71
CA GLU A 112 -19.53 15.10 -30.07
C GLU A 112 -19.99 13.64 -30.14
N GLY A 113 -20.09 12.90 -29.01
CA GLY A 113 -20.41 11.47 -28.97
C GLY A 113 -19.32 10.56 -29.55
N TRP A 114 -18.08 11.03 -29.58
CA TRP A 114 -16.96 10.31 -30.16
C TRP A 114 -16.64 9.01 -29.44
N PHE A 115 -16.87 8.93 -28.14
CA PHE A 115 -16.57 7.74 -27.34
C PHE A 115 -17.42 6.52 -27.70
N ASP A 116 -18.68 6.70 -28.14
CA ASP A 116 -19.51 5.62 -28.68
C ASP A 116 -18.94 5.06 -29.99
N THR A 117 -18.34 5.95 -30.80
CA THR A 117 -17.68 5.54 -32.05
C THR A 117 -16.39 4.78 -31.74
N LEU A 118 -15.58 5.28 -30.80
CA LEU A 118 -14.37 4.60 -30.34
C LEU A 118 -14.68 3.21 -29.77
N LEU A 119 -15.72 3.08 -28.92
CA LEU A 119 -16.13 1.78 -28.37
C LEU A 119 -16.49 0.80 -29.49
N ARG A 120 -17.21 1.26 -30.52
CA ARG A 120 -17.57 0.43 -31.67
C ARG A 120 -16.34 -0.03 -32.44
N GLU A 121 -15.36 0.87 -32.66
CA GLU A 121 -14.12 0.56 -33.37
C GLU A 121 -13.24 -0.41 -32.60
N LEU A 122 -13.09 -0.25 -31.28
CA LEU A 122 -12.30 -1.13 -30.43
C LEU A 122 -12.84 -2.56 -30.42
N PHE A 123 -14.15 -2.73 -30.43
CA PHE A 123 -14.79 -4.04 -30.39
C PHE A 123 -15.22 -4.59 -31.77
N ALA A 124 -14.90 -3.88 -32.88
CA ALA A 124 -15.17 -4.39 -34.23
C ALA A 124 -14.30 -5.62 -34.60
N PRO A 125 -13.00 -5.69 -34.28
CA PRO A 125 -12.19 -6.87 -34.54
C PRO A 125 -12.62 -8.08 -33.69
N ALA A 126 -12.34 -9.28 -34.20
CA ALA A 126 -12.51 -10.49 -33.40
C ALA A 126 -11.45 -10.52 -32.26
N PRO A 127 -11.84 -10.77 -31.01
CA PRO A 127 -10.88 -10.85 -29.92
C PRO A 127 -10.02 -12.12 -30.01
N VAL A 128 -8.77 -12.02 -29.55
CA VAL A 128 -7.96 -13.19 -29.25
C VAL A 128 -8.31 -13.64 -27.82
N GLN A 129 -8.69 -14.90 -27.66
CA GLN A 129 -8.99 -15.47 -26.35
C GLN A 129 -7.90 -16.46 -25.93
N VAL A 130 -7.32 -16.22 -24.76
CA VAL A 130 -6.35 -17.11 -24.11
C VAL A 130 -6.98 -17.65 -22.83
N VAL A 131 -6.88 -18.95 -22.61
CA VAL A 131 -7.32 -19.61 -21.36
C VAL A 131 -6.10 -20.23 -20.70
N GLN A 132 -5.74 -19.68 -19.53
CA GLN A 132 -4.66 -20.23 -18.71
C GLN A 132 -5.24 -21.25 -17.75
N ILE A 133 -4.76 -22.50 -17.86
CA ILE A 133 -5.18 -23.60 -17.00
C ILE A 133 -4.00 -23.92 -16.08
N PRO A 134 -4.19 -23.93 -14.75
CA PRO A 134 -3.15 -24.35 -13.81
C PRO A 134 -2.69 -25.78 -14.13
N THR A 135 -1.39 -25.96 -14.21
CA THR A 135 -0.75 -27.28 -14.35
C THR A 135 0.27 -27.45 -13.25
N ALA A 136 0.65 -28.69 -12.95
CA ALA A 136 1.75 -28.93 -12.02
C ALA A 136 3.00 -28.15 -12.44
N PRO A 137 3.71 -27.51 -11.49
CA PRO A 137 4.90 -26.73 -11.82
C PRO A 137 5.94 -27.60 -12.53
N LYS A 138 6.48 -27.10 -13.63
CA LYS A 138 7.68 -27.66 -14.21
C LYS A 138 8.87 -27.08 -13.47
N THR A 139 9.81 -27.91 -13.07
CA THR A 139 11.12 -27.45 -12.60
C THR A 139 11.83 -26.84 -13.79
N ASP A 140 11.81 -25.51 -13.88
CA ASP A 140 12.63 -24.83 -14.87
C ASP A 140 14.08 -24.76 -14.39
N ASP A 141 15.00 -25.01 -15.31
CA ASP A 141 16.43 -24.83 -15.08
C ASP A 141 16.69 -23.37 -14.67
N ALA A 142 17.41 -23.18 -13.57
CA ALA A 142 17.77 -21.87 -13.05
C ALA A 142 18.44 -21.04 -14.16
N ALA A 143 17.94 -19.84 -14.42
CA ALA A 143 18.54 -18.92 -15.35
C ALA A 143 19.97 -18.60 -14.89
N ALA A 144 20.94 -18.70 -15.80
CA ALA A 144 22.32 -18.38 -15.50
C ALA A 144 22.45 -16.92 -15.04
N PRO A 145 23.22 -16.64 -13.97
CA PRO A 145 23.35 -15.29 -13.44
C PRO A 145 23.97 -14.36 -14.49
N VAL A 146 23.31 -13.22 -14.73
CA VAL A 146 23.85 -12.15 -15.59
C VAL A 146 24.97 -11.47 -14.83
N ARG A 147 26.21 -11.64 -15.26
CA ARG A 147 27.36 -10.89 -14.76
C ARG A 147 27.30 -9.46 -15.27
N THR A 148 27.21 -8.50 -14.37
CA THR A 148 27.45 -7.07 -14.64
C THR A 148 28.87 -6.72 -14.20
N ASP A 149 29.83 -6.85 -15.10
CA ASP A 149 31.22 -6.45 -14.86
C ASP A 149 31.38 -4.95 -15.21
N GLY A 150 31.06 -4.07 -14.27
CA GLY A 150 31.29 -2.65 -14.46
C GLY A 150 30.94 -1.82 -13.23
N LYS A 151 31.94 -1.48 -12.40
CA LYS A 151 31.76 -0.42 -11.41
C LYS A 151 31.71 0.92 -12.14
N LEU A 152 30.58 1.61 -12.05
CA LEU A 152 30.49 3.01 -12.48
C LEU A 152 31.43 3.83 -11.60
N VAL A 153 32.47 4.39 -12.18
CA VAL A 153 33.41 5.28 -11.47
C VAL A 153 32.89 6.69 -11.63
N LEU A 154 32.31 7.26 -10.57
CA LEU A 154 31.95 8.67 -10.52
C LEU A 154 33.21 9.52 -10.32
N GLU A 155 33.37 10.58 -11.10
CA GLU A 155 34.52 11.51 -10.98
C GLU A 155 34.47 12.30 -9.65
N HIS A 156 33.25 12.63 -9.17
CA HIS A 156 33.00 13.34 -7.92
C HIS A 156 31.88 12.64 -7.12
N PRO A 157 32.18 11.55 -6.41
CA PRO A 157 31.18 10.90 -5.57
C PRO A 157 30.80 11.80 -4.39
N LEU A 158 29.53 11.83 -4.04
CA LEU A 158 29.06 12.47 -2.81
C LEU A 158 29.65 11.80 -1.59
N THR A 159 29.92 12.59 -0.55
CA THR A 159 30.40 12.16 0.76
C THR A 159 29.36 12.45 1.84
N ALA A 160 29.53 11.89 3.02
CA ALA A 160 28.67 12.20 4.16
C ALA A 160 28.67 13.71 4.53
N ALA A 161 29.77 14.44 4.22
CA ALA A 161 29.90 15.87 4.46
C ALA A 161 29.03 16.73 3.52
N ASP A 162 28.66 16.20 2.36
CA ASP A 162 27.80 16.89 1.40
C ASP A 162 26.30 16.79 1.74
N LEU A 163 25.96 15.96 2.74
CA LEU A 163 24.58 15.77 3.18
C LEU A 163 24.13 16.94 4.07
N GLY A 164 23.17 17.72 3.59
CA GLY A 164 22.56 18.83 4.35
C GLY A 164 21.78 18.36 5.60
N ALA A 165 21.21 19.32 6.31
CA ALA A 165 20.43 19.07 7.55
C ALA A 165 19.10 18.31 7.32
N GLY A 166 18.68 18.15 6.08
CA GLY A 166 17.36 17.62 5.71
C GLY A 166 16.29 18.73 5.68
N ASP A 167 15.12 18.39 5.16
CA ASP A 167 14.01 19.34 5.03
C ASP A 167 13.27 19.53 6.36
N THR A 168 12.88 20.78 6.64
CA THR A 168 11.95 21.12 7.73
C THR A 168 10.51 21.06 7.22
N ALA A 169 9.59 20.62 8.08
CA ALA A 169 8.17 20.61 7.76
C ALA A 169 7.57 22.03 7.83
N PRO A 170 6.60 22.37 6.96
CA PRO A 170 5.78 23.54 7.17
C PRO A 170 5.09 23.50 8.53
N GLN A 171 5.06 24.62 9.23
CA GLN A 171 4.33 24.71 10.49
C GLN A 171 2.82 24.63 10.21
N GLY A 172 2.16 23.63 10.79
CA GLY A 172 0.72 23.52 10.81
C GLY A 172 0.10 24.23 12.01
N SER A 173 -1.20 24.44 11.97
CA SER A 173 -2.01 24.93 13.10
C SER A 173 -3.05 23.89 13.48
N ALA A 174 -3.47 23.89 14.76
CA ALA A 174 -4.51 23.01 15.25
C ALA A 174 -5.49 23.81 16.11
N GLU A 175 -6.79 23.59 15.92
CA GLU A 175 -7.86 24.21 16.69
C GLU A 175 -8.99 23.22 16.97
N GLN A 176 -9.88 23.56 17.91
CA GLN A 176 -11.08 22.75 18.19
C GLN A 176 -12.28 23.36 17.47
N LEU A 177 -12.94 22.57 16.63
CA LEU A 177 -14.11 23.00 15.87
C LEU A 177 -15.13 21.87 15.74
N ALA A 178 -16.39 22.14 16.05
CA ALA A 178 -17.51 21.20 15.85
C ALA A 178 -17.32 19.82 16.50
N GLY A 179 -16.58 19.74 17.59
CA GLY A 179 -16.26 18.49 18.29
C GLY A 179 -15.11 17.68 17.67
N ALA A 180 -14.38 18.28 16.74
CA ALA A 180 -13.18 17.71 16.12
C ALA A 180 -11.95 18.60 16.37
N THR A 181 -10.76 18.02 16.25
CA THR A 181 -9.52 18.78 16.10
C THR A 181 -9.35 19.08 14.61
N LEU A 182 -9.38 20.35 14.22
CA LEU A 182 -9.06 20.80 12.87
C LEU A 182 -7.57 21.10 12.80
N LEU A 183 -6.85 20.32 11.99
CA LEU A 183 -5.43 20.47 11.70
C LEU A 183 -5.29 21.09 10.32
N HIS A 184 -4.51 22.14 10.20
CA HIS A 184 -4.25 22.81 8.92
C HIS A 184 -2.76 22.87 8.62
N HIS A 185 -2.39 22.42 7.43
CA HIS A 185 -1.07 22.56 6.84
C HIS A 185 -1.16 23.40 5.57
N PRO A 186 -0.63 24.64 5.56
CA PRO A 186 -0.66 25.48 4.36
C PRO A 186 0.04 24.83 3.20
N SER A 187 -0.64 24.70 2.06
CA SER A 187 -0.09 24.18 0.82
C SER A 187 -0.76 24.81 -0.40
N ALA A 188 -0.09 24.72 -1.56
CA ALA A 188 -0.64 25.16 -2.84
C ALA A 188 -0.97 23.95 -3.72
N GLY A 189 -1.88 24.14 -4.67
CA GLY A 189 -2.29 23.10 -5.61
C GLY A 189 -3.53 22.33 -5.16
N SER A 190 -3.48 21.00 -5.27
CA SER A 190 -4.58 20.12 -4.85
C SER A 190 -4.76 20.17 -3.34
N LEU A 191 -6.02 20.06 -2.88
CA LEU A 191 -6.35 19.91 -1.47
C LEU A 191 -6.32 18.44 -1.07
N TYR A 192 -5.84 18.18 0.16
CA TYR A 192 -5.97 16.87 0.81
C TYR A 192 -6.77 17.10 2.09
N LEU A 193 -7.96 16.50 2.15
CA LEU A 193 -8.87 16.57 3.29
C LEU A 193 -9.01 15.17 3.88
N ASN A 194 -8.47 14.99 5.09
CA ASN A 194 -8.45 13.70 5.75
C ASN A 194 -9.24 13.76 7.06
N PHE A 195 -10.07 12.74 7.31
CA PHE A 195 -10.82 12.57 8.54
C PHE A 195 -10.30 11.33 9.27
N TYR A 196 -9.79 11.50 10.48
CA TYR A 196 -9.17 10.43 11.29
C TYR A 196 -9.99 10.17 12.54
N TYR A 197 -10.68 9.03 12.60
CA TYR A 197 -11.38 8.57 13.80
C TYR A 197 -10.46 7.70 14.65
N ASP A 198 -10.31 8.06 15.91
CA ASP A 198 -9.47 7.33 16.85
C ASP A 198 -10.03 5.94 17.17
N LEU A 199 -9.20 4.92 17.09
CA LEU A 199 -9.57 3.53 17.36
C LEU A 199 -9.00 2.98 18.68
N GLY A 200 -8.52 3.83 19.59
CA GLY A 200 -7.94 3.39 20.86
C GLY A 200 -8.87 2.62 21.78
N THR A 201 -10.19 2.67 21.55
CA THR A 201 -11.21 1.91 22.29
C THR A 201 -11.74 0.69 21.55
N VAL A 202 -11.21 0.38 20.37
CA VAL A 202 -11.63 -0.72 19.50
C VAL A 202 -10.89 -2.00 19.90
N THR A 203 -11.58 -3.11 19.95
CA THR A 203 -10.95 -4.41 20.21
C THR A 203 -10.24 -4.95 18.96
N PRO A 204 -9.28 -5.89 19.09
CA PRO A 204 -8.62 -6.52 17.94
C PRO A 204 -9.61 -7.19 16.97
N GLU A 205 -10.66 -7.80 17.47
CA GLU A 205 -11.73 -8.37 16.63
C GLU A 205 -12.48 -7.29 15.87
N GLU A 206 -12.87 -6.20 16.53
CA GLU A 206 -13.57 -5.08 15.88
C GLU A 206 -12.69 -4.37 14.85
N LEU A 207 -11.36 -4.40 15.01
CA LEU A 207 -10.43 -3.84 14.04
C LEU A 207 -10.52 -4.58 12.70
N GLN A 208 -10.67 -5.92 12.70
CA GLN A 208 -10.88 -6.72 11.50
C GLN A 208 -12.20 -6.36 10.78
N TYR A 209 -13.28 -6.16 11.55
CA TYR A 209 -14.55 -5.70 10.96
C TYR A 209 -14.44 -4.30 10.37
N LEU A 210 -13.71 -3.37 11.01
CA LEU A 210 -13.50 -2.03 10.46
C LEU A 210 -12.63 -2.07 9.20
N ASN A 211 -11.65 -2.96 9.13
CA ASN A 211 -10.89 -3.16 7.92
C ASN A 211 -11.80 -3.66 6.78
N LEU A 212 -12.60 -4.69 7.03
CA LEU A 212 -13.56 -5.18 6.05
C LEU A 212 -14.59 -4.10 5.65
N LEU A 213 -15.01 -3.25 6.60
CA LEU A 213 -15.90 -2.13 6.31
C LEU A 213 -15.31 -1.24 5.20
N THR A 214 -14.02 -0.93 5.25
CA THR A 214 -13.38 -0.07 4.24
C THR A 214 -13.43 -0.67 2.83
N ASP A 215 -13.39 -2.00 2.72
CA ASP A 215 -13.47 -2.71 1.43
C ASP A 215 -14.91 -2.80 0.87
N VAL A 216 -15.92 -2.84 1.76
CA VAL A 216 -17.32 -3.01 1.32
C VAL A 216 -18.06 -1.70 1.06
N LEU A 217 -17.55 -0.56 1.55
CA LEU A 217 -18.22 0.75 1.39
C LEU A 217 -18.46 1.12 -0.08
N ASP A 218 -17.57 0.74 -0.99
CA ASP A 218 -17.67 1.05 -2.43
C ASP A 218 -18.71 0.21 -3.17
N GLU A 219 -19.20 -0.84 -2.55
CA GLU A 219 -20.07 -1.84 -3.14
C GLU A 219 -21.53 -1.72 -2.69
N LEU A 220 -21.82 -0.74 -1.82
CA LEU A 220 -23.10 -0.64 -1.13
C LEU A 220 -23.79 0.69 -1.41
N ASP A 221 -25.12 0.63 -1.51
CA ASP A 221 -25.98 1.78 -1.72
C ASP A 221 -26.09 2.65 -0.46
N THR A 222 -26.48 3.91 -0.66
CA THR A 222 -26.98 4.81 0.38
C THR A 222 -28.49 5.03 0.17
N PRO A 223 -29.19 5.72 1.07
CA PRO A 223 -30.58 6.12 0.84
C PRO A 223 -30.77 7.07 -0.35
N ALA A 224 -29.73 7.82 -0.72
CA ALA A 224 -29.80 8.82 -1.80
C ALA A 224 -29.28 8.28 -3.14
N HIS A 225 -28.27 7.42 -3.13
CA HIS A 225 -27.60 6.96 -4.35
C HIS A 225 -27.29 5.45 -4.30
N THR A 226 -27.33 4.82 -5.47
CA THR A 226 -26.75 3.47 -5.61
C THR A 226 -25.22 3.56 -5.50
N ALA A 227 -24.56 2.43 -5.19
CA ALA A 227 -23.09 2.34 -5.15
C ALA A 227 -22.44 2.91 -6.42
N GLN A 228 -22.97 2.54 -7.59
CA GLN A 228 -22.48 3.05 -8.87
C GLN A 228 -22.63 4.57 -9.00
N GLN A 229 -23.80 5.12 -8.62
CA GLN A 229 -24.03 6.57 -8.66
C GLN A 229 -23.11 7.31 -7.71
N LEU A 230 -22.93 6.80 -6.48
CA LEU A 230 -22.03 7.41 -5.50
C LEU A 230 -20.58 7.36 -5.97
N ASN A 231 -20.12 6.24 -6.55
CA ASN A 231 -18.79 6.13 -7.14
C ASN A 231 -18.61 7.12 -8.29
N THR A 232 -19.60 7.27 -9.17
CA THR A 232 -19.58 8.28 -10.25
C THR A 232 -19.49 9.70 -9.69
N LEU A 233 -20.24 10.02 -8.62
CA LEU A 233 -20.13 11.34 -7.96
C LEU A 233 -18.75 11.58 -7.36
N ARG A 234 -18.18 10.56 -6.72
CA ARG A 234 -16.81 10.62 -6.18
C ARG A 234 -15.80 10.91 -7.29
N SER A 235 -15.81 10.15 -8.38
CA SER A 235 -14.92 10.37 -9.53
C SER A 235 -15.16 11.73 -10.22
N THR A 236 -16.39 12.26 -10.17
CA THR A 236 -16.70 13.57 -10.76
C THR A 236 -16.12 14.75 -9.95
N TRP A 237 -16.22 14.68 -8.62
CA TRP A 237 -15.90 15.81 -7.74
C TRP A 237 -14.58 15.66 -7.00
N LEU A 238 -14.10 14.43 -6.83
CA LEU A 238 -12.87 14.10 -6.11
C LEU A 238 -11.85 13.51 -7.09
N GLY A 239 -10.59 13.79 -6.87
CA GLY A 239 -9.52 13.18 -7.67
C GLY A 239 -9.14 11.80 -7.15
N ASP A 240 -9.24 11.61 -5.84
CA ASP A 240 -9.12 10.31 -5.18
C ASP A 240 -9.88 10.33 -3.85
N SER A 241 -10.39 9.19 -3.47
CA SER A 241 -11.09 9.03 -2.20
C SER A 241 -10.92 7.61 -1.68
N ARG A 242 -10.54 7.48 -0.41
CA ARG A 242 -10.28 6.19 0.22
C ARG A 242 -10.77 6.18 1.66
N ALA A 243 -11.45 5.10 2.03
CA ALA A 243 -11.59 4.69 3.41
C ALA A 243 -10.54 3.63 3.71
N GLN A 244 -9.80 3.75 4.83
CA GLN A 244 -8.75 2.81 5.19
C GLN A 244 -8.48 2.82 6.69
N LEU A 245 -7.76 1.81 7.16
CA LEU A 245 -7.16 1.86 8.49
C LEU A 245 -5.72 2.34 8.39
N ASP A 246 -5.35 3.24 9.31
CA ASP A 246 -3.97 3.67 9.50
C ASP A 246 -3.50 3.25 10.88
N ILE A 247 -2.38 2.57 10.93
CA ILE A 247 -1.77 2.09 12.16
C ILE A 247 -0.36 2.65 12.23
N TRP A 248 -0.14 3.55 13.18
CA TRP A 248 1.10 4.31 13.29
C TRP A 248 1.69 4.23 14.69
N THR A 249 3.01 4.29 14.77
CA THR A 249 3.72 4.42 16.05
C THR A 249 4.82 5.48 15.94
N GLY A 250 5.11 6.13 17.06
CA GLY A 250 6.16 7.13 17.13
C GLY A 250 7.57 6.52 17.04
N ARG A 251 8.59 7.35 16.96
CA ARG A 251 9.99 6.94 16.76
C ARG A 251 10.77 6.62 18.04
N GLN A 252 10.18 6.84 19.22
CA GLN A 252 10.83 6.56 20.50
C GLN A 252 10.44 5.18 21.01
N GLU A 253 11.31 4.56 21.79
CA GLU A 253 10.98 3.31 22.47
C GLU A 253 9.77 3.53 23.39
N GLY A 254 8.81 2.61 23.34
CA GLY A 254 7.55 2.74 24.09
C GLY A 254 6.56 3.76 23.55
N SER A 255 6.79 4.33 22.36
CA SER A 255 5.81 5.20 21.71
C SER A 255 4.46 4.51 21.59
N PRO A 256 3.35 5.25 21.83
CA PRO A 256 2.01 4.69 21.70
C PRO A 256 1.69 4.31 20.25
N CYS A 257 0.86 3.28 20.09
CA CYS A 257 0.25 2.93 18.81
C CYS A 257 -0.99 3.78 18.58
N HIS A 258 -1.12 4.36 17.40
CA HIS A 258 -2.25 5.17 16.95
C HIS A 258 -2.95 4.46 15.79
N ALA A 259 -4.05 3.78 16.09
CA ALA A 259 -4.92 3.21 15.06
C ALA A 259 -6.04 4.20 14.71
N LYS A 260 -6.31 4.39 13.44
CA LYS A 260 -7.31 5.33 12.90
C LYS A 260 -8.16 4.68 11.82
N LEU A 261 -9.46 4.92 11.85
CA LEU A 261 -10.29 4.80 10.66
C LEU A 261 -10.20 6.12 9.92
N SER A 262 -9.70 6.09 8.71
CA SER A 262 -9.38 7.27 7.92
C SER A 262 -10.24 7.35 6.67
N LEU A 263 -10.84 8.52 6.44
CA LEU A 263 -11.41 8.91 5.16
C LEU A 263 -10.48 9.95 4.54
N CYS A 264 -9.83 9.60 3.44
CA CYS A 264 -8.84 10.44 2.76
C CYS A 264 -9.39 10.89 1.41
N LEU A 265 -9.47 12.21 1.22
CA LEU A 265 -10.00 12.83 0.01
C LEU A 265 -8.95 13.74 -0.62
N SER A 266 -8.71 13.57 -1.92
CA SER A 266 -7.91 14.47 -2.75
C SER A 266 -8.82 15.22 -3.70
N LEU A 267 -8.72 16.55 -3.77
CA LEU A 267 -9.70 17.35 -4.50
C LEU A 267 -9.13 18.70 -4.96
N LEU A 268 -9.85 19.34 -5.86
CA LEU A 268 -9.64 20.76 -6.19
C LEU A 268 -10.43 21.64 -5.22
N GLU A 269 -9.92 22.82 -4.90
CA GLU A 269 -10.52 23.72 -3.91
C GLU A 269 -12.00 24.03 -4.19
N ARG A 270 -12.40 24.15 -5.46
CA ARG A 270 -13.80 24.34 -5.88
C ARG A 270 -14.74 23.23 -5.44
N SER A 271 -14.20 22.02 -5.21
CA SER A 271 -14.97 20.82 -4.85
C SER A 271 -15.11 20.60 -3.35
N LEU A 272 -14.55 21.48 -2.49
CA LEU A 272 -14.47 21.26 -1.04
C LEU A 272 -15.83 21.00 -0.39
N GLU A 273 -16.87 21.76 -0.76
CA GLU A 273 -18.22 21.57 -0.23
C GLU A 273 -18.79 20.19 -0.62
N LYS A 274 -18.64 19.82 -1.89
CA LYS A 274 -19.06 18.51 -2.39
C LYS A 274 -18.27 17.36 -1.77
N ALA A 275 -16.99 17.57 -1.49
CA ALA A 275 -16.16 16.57 -0.83
C ALA A 275 -16.66 16.27 0.60
N VAL A 276 -17.02 17.28 1.35
CA VAL A 276 -17.59 17.13 2.70
C VAL A 276 -18.96 16.43 2.65
N GLU A 277 -19.83 16.81 1.70
CA GLU A 277 -21.15 16.22 1.49
C GLU A 277 -21.03 14.72 1.11
N ILE A 278 -20.30 14.42 0.03
CA ILE A 278 -20.14 13.06 -0.52
C ILE A 278 -19.40 12.15 0.45
N GLY A 279 -18.32 12.64 1.08
CA GLY A 279 -17.57 11.87 2.08
C GLY A 279 -18.42 11.54 3.30
N GLY A 280 -19.26 12.48 3.73
CA GLY A 280 -20.23 12.26 4.80
C GLY A 280 -21.28 11.23 4.45
N GLU A 281 -21.90 11.32 3.27
CA GLU A 281 -22.86 10.32 2.79
C GLU A 281 -22.23 8.93 2.72
N TRP A 282 -21.07 8.80 2.07
CA TRP A 282 -20.37 7.56 1.88
C TRP A 282 -20.05 6.86 3.21
N LEU A 283 -19.54 7.59 4.19
CA LEU A 283 -19.10 6.98 5.45
C LEU A 283 -20.26 6.73 6.42
N TYR A 284 -21.24 7.64 6.51
CA TYR A 284 -22.31 7.57 7.51
C TYR A 284 -23.58 6.91 7.03
N ASP A 285 -23.94 7.09 5.75
CA ASP A 285 -25.27 6.71 5.25
C ASP A 285 -25.27 5.41 4.45
N THR A 286 -24.09 4.80 4.15
CA THR A 286 -24.03 3.49 3.48
C THR A 286 -24.87 2.44 4.22
N ILE A 287 -25.72 1.73 3.47
CA ILE A 287 -26.66 0.74 3.98
C ILE A 287 -25.95 -0.60 4.17
N LEU A 288 -25.64 -0.95 5.42
CA LEU A 288 -24.88 -2.15 5.79
C LEU A 288 -25.76 -3.38 6.12
N THR A 289 -27.08 -3.29 5.95
CA THR A 289 -28.00 -4.40 6.27
C THR A 289 -29.00 -4.63 5.14
N GLY A 290 -29.51 -5.86 5.03
CA GLY A 290 -30.48 -6.25 4.02
C GLY A 290 -29.90 -7.06 2.89
N ALA A 291 -30.76 -7.65 2.06
CA ALA A 291 -30.39 -8.66 1.06
C ALA A 291 -29.35 -8.18 0.02
N ALA A 292 -29.37 -6.92 -0.36
CA ALA A 292 -28.37 -6.36 -1.28
C ALA A 292 -26.99 -6.31 -0.65
N ALA A 293 -26.88 -5.86 0.61
CA ALA A 293 -25.62 -5.84 1.37
C ALA A 293 -25.10 -7.27 1.60
N GLU A 294 -25.96 -8.21 1.97
CA GLU A 294 -25.58 -9.62 2.17
C GLU A 294 -24.98 -10.25 0.90
N ALA A 295 -25.58 -9.97 -0.27
CA ALA A 295 -25.06 -10.42 -1.56
C ALA A 295 -23.69 -9.78 -1.89
N ALA A 296 -23.49 -8.51 -1.55
CA ALA A 296 -22.22 -7.81 -1.73
C ALA A 296 -21.14 -8.43 -0.81
N TYR A 297 -21.44 -8.72 0.46
CA TYR A 297 -20.52 -9.35 1.39
C TYR A 297 -20.01 -10.69 0.90
N ALA A 298 -20.90 -11.58 0.45
CA ALA A 298 -20.52 -12.88 -0.08
C ALA A 298 -19.51 -12.76 -1.24
N ARG A 299 -19.70 -11.75 -2.09
CA ARG A 299 -18.82 -11.48 -3.23
C ARG A 299 -17.49 -10.88 -2.79
N VAL A 300 -17.52 -9.78 -2.01
CA VAL A 300 -16.32 -9.04 -1.59
C VAL A 300 -15.41 -9.92 -0.73
N VAL A 301 -15.95 -10.64 0.26
CA VAL A 301 -15.15 -11.53 1.12
C VAL A 301 -14.49 -12.63 0.30
N SER A 302 -15.18 -13.20 -0.70
CA SER A 302 -14.59 -14.19 -1.60
C SER A 302 -13.47 -13.61 -2.47
N GLN A 303 -13.64 -12.38 -2.96
CA GLN A 303 -12.62 -11.68 -3.75
C GLN A 303 -11.39 -11.35 -2.92
N LEU A 304 -11.59 -10.83 -1.68
CA LEU A 304 -10.49 -10.52 -0.76
C LEU A 304 -9.70 -11.78 -0.40
N LYS A 305 -10.37 -12.90 -0.09
CA LYS A 305 -9.70 -14.18 0.17
C LYS A 305 -8.84 -14.60 -1.02
N LEU A 306 -9.39 -14.63 -2.22
CA LEU A 306 -8.67 -14.99 -3.44
C LEU A 306 -7.48 -14.06 -3.71
N ARG A 307 -7.66 -12.76 -3.48
CA ARG A 307 -6.60 -11.77 -3.61
C ARG A 307 -5.45 -12.03 -2.63
N MET A 308 -5.77 -12.34 -1.37
CA MET A 308 -4.74 -12.65 -0.36
C MET A 308 -3.96 -13.92 -0.72
N GLU A 309 -4.62 -14.97 -1.21
CA GLU A 309 -3.95 -16.19 -1.70
C GLU A 309 -2.96 -15.90 -2.82
N GLN A 310 -3.33 -15.02 -3.76
CA GLN A 310 -2.42 -14.57 -4.81
C GLN A 310 -1.25 -13.74 -4.26
N LEU A 311 -1.51 -12.88 -3.29
CA LEU A 311 -0.48 -12.04 -2.66
C LEU A 311 0.50 -12.87 -1.82
N PHE A 312 0.08 -13.95 -1.16
CA PHE A 312 0.99 -14.89 -0.48
C PHE A 312 2.04 -15.44 -1.45
N ILE A 313 1.63 -15.74 -2.69
CA ILE A 313 2.54 -16.25 -3.74
C ILE A 313 3.43 -15.15 -4.33
N GLN A 314 2.97 -13.89 -4.35
CA GLN A 314 3.69 -12.78 -4.98
C GLN A 314 4.58 -12.00 -4.01
N GLN A 315 4.15 -11.86 -2.77
CA GLN A 315 4.71 -10.96 -1.75
C GLN A 315 4.83 -11.64 -0.37
N GLY A 316 5.11 -12.94 -0.33
CA GLY A 316 5.18 -13.72 0.91
C GLY A 316 6.15 -13.15 1.95
N ASN A 317 7.22 -12.45 1.51
CA ASN A 317 8.15 -11.75 2.40
C ASN A 317 7.49 -10.60 3.19
N GLU A 318 6.49 -9.91 2.65
CA GLU A 318 5.77 -8.85 3.35
C GLU A 318 4.87 -9.45 4.43
N PHE A 319 4.14 -10.52 4.10
CA PHE A 319 3.33 -11.26 5.07
C PHE A 319 4.17 -11.89 6.18
N ALA A 320 5.31 -12.50 5.84
CA ALA A 320 6.25 -13.04 6.81
C ALA A 320 6.80 -11.95 7.75
N SER A 321 7.14 -10.78 7.21
CA SER A 321 7.61 -9.64 8.00
C SER A 321 6.53 -9.09 8.92
N THR A 322 5.29 -8.93 8.44
CA THR A 322 4.14 -8.48 9.23
C THR A 322 3.84 -9.47 10.35
N ARG A 323 3.84 -10.77 10.04
CA ARG A 323 3.63 -11.84 11.02
C ARG A 323 4.70 -11.85 12.11
N ALA A 324 5.96 -11.71 11.75
CA ALA A 324 7.07 -11.67 12.70
C ALA A 324 7.00 -10.42 13.61
N ARG A 325 6.65 -9.25 13.06
CA ARG A 325 6.47 -8.00 13.83
C ARG A 325 5.34 -8.09 14.85
N ALA A 326 4.30 -8.85 14.56
CA ALA A 326 3.12 -9.01 15.42
C ALA A 326 3.44 -9.57 16.81
N HIS A 327 4.55 -10.28 16.97
CA HIS A 327 5.00 -10.82 18.24
C HIS A 327 5.65 -9.78 19.15
N TYR A 328 6.12 -8.67 18.61
CA TYR A 328 6.97 -7.72 19.35
C TYR A 328 6.28 -6.37 19.59
N TYR A 329 5.36 -5.95 18.74
CA TYR A 329 4.79 -4.61 18.78
C TYR A 329 3.28 -4.62 18.54
N VAL A 330 2.58 -3.75 19.26
CA VAL A 330 1.13 -3.55 19.12
C VAL A 330 0.77 -3.12 17.69
N GLU A 331 1.58 -2.26 17.08
CA GLU A 331 1.42 -1.87 15.69
C GLU A 331 1.49 -3.07 14.75
N GLY A 332 2.54 -3.91 14.88
CA GLY A 332 2.69 -5.11 14.06
C GLY A 332 1.54 -6.11 14.25
N ALA A 333 1.06 -6.25 15.50
CA ALA A 333 -0.08 -7.11 15.79
C ALA A 333 -1.40 -6.57 15.22
N ALA A 334 -1.59 -5.25 15.19
CA ALA A 334 -2.74 -4.61 14.58
C ALA A 334 -2.69 -4.70 13.03
N ASP A 335 -1.51 -4.50 12.43
CA ASP A 335 -1.29 -4.72 11.00
C ASP A 335 -1.59 -6.17 10.61
N GLU A 336 -1.10 -7.14 11.37
CA GLU A 336 -1.34 -8.57 11.14
C GLU A 336 -2.84 -8.90 11.21
N ALA A 337 -3.58 -8.28 12.14
CA ALA A 337 -5.02 -8.47 12.27
C ALA A 337 -5.79 -7.91 11.06
N CYS A 338 -5.26 -6.90 10.35
CA CYS A 338 -5.93 -6.23 9.24
C CYS A 338 -5.45 -6.68 7.86
N THR A 339 -4.19 -7.12 7.73
CA THR A 339 -3.58 -7.36 6.42
C THR A 339 -2.85 -8.70 6.32
N GLY A 340 -2.59 -9.37 7.46
CA GLY A 340 -1.80 -10.59 7.54
C GLY A 340 -2.61 -11.89 7.49
N VAL A 341 -1.96 -12.98 7.91
CA VAL A 341 -2.56 -14.32 7.97
C VAL A 341 -3.79 -14.35 8.87
N SER A 342 -3.79 -13.59 9.97
CA SER A 342 -4.94 -13.49 10.87
C SER A 342 -6.17 -12.90 10.18
N TYR A 343 -5.98 -11.95 9.26
CA TYR A 343 -7.08 -11.41 8.45
C TYR A 343 -7.57 -12.43 7.42
N TYR A 344 -6.66 -13.18 6.80
CA TYR A 344 -7.05 -14.28 5.91
C TYR A 344 -7.92 -15.31 6.63
N HIS A 345 -7.55 -15.73 7.83
CA HIS A 345 -8.37 -16.64 8.65
C HIS A 345 -9.73 -16.05 9.00
N PHE A 346 -9.79 -14.75 9.29
CA PHE A 346 -11.06 -14.06 9.51
C PHE A 346 -11.97 -14.13 8.28
N LEU A 347 -11.43 -13.89 7.07
CA LEU A 347 -12.20 -14.00 5.82
C LEU A 347 -12.67 -15.45 5.58
N CYS A 348 -11.82 -16.44 5.80
CA CYS A 348 -12.19 -17.86 5.71
C CYS A 348 -13.33 -18.20 6.65
N HIS A 349 -13.24 -17.75 7.91
CA HIS A 349 -14.29 -17.98 8.90
C HIS A 349 -15.64 -17.36 8.51
N LEU A 350 -15.63 -16.14 7.94
CA LEU A 350 -16.83 -15.49 7.44
C LEU A 350 -17.49 -16.31 6.30
N LEU A 351 -16.68 -16.86 5.40
CA LEU A 351 -17.17 -17.70 4.29
C LEU A 351 -17.74 -19.04 4.80
N GLU A 352 -17.11 -19.65 5.79
CA GLU A 352 -17.62 -20.89 6.41
C GLU A 352 -18.94 -20.69 7.11
N LYS A 353 -19.08 -19.60 7.86
CA LYS A 353 -20.32 -19.26 8.58
C LYS A 353 -21.43 -18.83 7.64
N ALA A 354 -21.11 -18.06 6.61
CA ALA A 354 -22.01 -17.44 5.64
C ALA A 354 -23.22 -16.71 6.28
N ASP A 355 -23.05 -16.21 7.51
CA ASP A 355 -24.07 -15.41 8.22
C ASP A 355 -23.89 -13.92 7.90
N TRP A 356 -24.27 -13.56 6.69
CA TRP A 356 -24.10 -12.21 6.15
C TRP A 356 -24.99 -11.18 6.86
N ALA A 357 -26.14 -11.58 7.37
CA ALA A 357 -27.02 -10.70 8.13
C ALA A 357 -26.37 -10.31 9.48
N ALA A 358 -25.78 -11.27 10.20
CA ALA A 358 -25.02 -10.99 11.42
C ALA A 358 -23.79 -10.12 11.13
N LEU A 359 -23.07 -10.38 10.03
CA LEU A 359 -21.95 -9.54 9.59
C LEU A 359 -22.38 -8.09 9.39
N GLY A 360 -23.44 -7.85 8.61
CA GLY A 360 -23.95 -6.51 8.35
C GLY A 360 -24.35 -5.77 9.63
N ALA A 361 -25.04 -6.46 10.55
CA ALA A 361 -25.41 -5.89 11.85
C ALA A 361 -24.17 -5.53 12.70
N LYS A 362 -23.12 -6.35 12.68
CA LYS A 362 -21.87 -6.08 13.41
C LYS A 362 -21.12 -4.89 12.82
N LEU A 363 -20.97 -4.84 11.48
CA LEU A 363 -20.35 -3.73 10.77
C LEU A 363 -21.06 -2.40 11.08
N ASP A 364 -22.40 -2.38 11.02
CA ASP A 364 -23.19 -1.19 11.30
C ASP A 364 -23.05 -0.73 12.75
N ALA A 365 -23.09 -1.67 13.69
CA ALA A 365 -22.93 -1.36 15.13
C ALA A 365 -21.55 -0.76 15.45
N VAL A 366 -20.46 -1.37 14.94
CA VAL A 366 -19.10 -0.88 15.18
C VAL A 366 -18.90 0.47 14.47
N ARG A 367 -19.32 0.61 13.19
CA ARG A 367 -19.27 1.86 12.46
C ARG A 367 -19.96 2.99 13.23
N ARG A 368 -21.23 2.80 13.60
CA ARG A 368 -22.00 3.83 14.31
C ARG A 368 -21.32 4.23 15.62
N ARG A 369 -20.87 3.27 16.41
CA ARG A 369 -20.16 3.56 17.66
C ARG A 369 -18.92 4.41 17.39
N VAL A 370 -18.05 4.01 16.45
CA VAL A 370 -16.83 4.74 16.14
C VAL A 370 -17.14 6.16 15.63
N LEU A 371 -18.00 6.30 14.63
CA LEU A 371 -18.31 7.60 14.04
C LEU A 371 -18.98 8.58 15.02
N GLN A 372 -19.78 8.08 15.98
CA GLN A 372 -20.48 8.90 16.95
C GLN A 372 -19.62 9.28 18.16
N THR A 373 -18.72 8.39 18.62
CA THR A 373 -18.06 8.57 19.90
C THR A 373 -16.56 8.77 19.84
N ALA A 374 -15.87 8.28 18.80
CA ALA A 374 -14.41 8.39 18.70
C ALA A 374 -13.94 9.84 18.51
N ALA A 375 -12.77 10.18 19.07
CA ALA A 375 -12.12 11.45 18.75
C ALA A 375 -11.92 11.56 17.24
N LEU A 376 -12.20 12.73 16.69
CA LEU A 376 -12.02 13.03 15.26
C LEU A 376 -10.96 14.12 15.10
N THR A 377 -10.01 13.87 14.23
CA THR A 377 -9.12 14.89 13.68
C THR A 377 -9.45 15.07 12.21
N VAL A 378 -9.71 16.29 11.79
CA VAL A 378 -9.88 16.68 10.40
C VAL A 378 -8.62 17.41 9.98
N SER A 379 -7.89 16.86 9.03
CA SER A 379 -6.66 17.47 8.52
C SER A 379 -6.90 18.04 7.12
N LEU A 380 -6.59 19.32 6.96
CA LEU A 380 -6.63 20.03 5.69
C LEU A 380 -5.22 20.46 5.29
N HIS A 381 -4.79 19.97 4.14
CA HIS A 381 -3.61 20.48 3.44
C HIS A 381 -4.10 21.32 2.27
N GLY A 382 -3.93 22.64 2.34
CA GLY A 382 -4.51 23.57 1.36
C GLY A 382 -4.31 25.04 1.71
N SER A 383 -4.99 25.91 0.96
CA SER A 383 -4.94 27.36 1.14
C SER A 383 -5.66 27.83 2.43
N GLU A 384 -5.37 29.05 2.86
CA GLU A 384 -6.11 29.71 3.95
C GLU A 384 -7.59 29.92 3.57
N ASP A 385 -7.90 30.19 2.30
CA ASP A 385 -9.27 30.33 1.82
C ASP A 385 -10.05 29.02 1.96
N ALA A 386 -9.41 27.87 1.66
CA ALA A 386 -9.98 26.57 1.88
C ALA A 386 -10.22 26.28 3.38
N LEU A 387 -9.32 26.73 4.26
CA LEU A 387 -9.50 26.62 5.70
C LEU A 387 -10.72 27.40 6.19
N GLU A 388 -10.86 28.67 5.79
CA GLU A 388 -12.02 29.49 6.16
C GLU A 388 -13.34 28.89 5.66
N LYS A 389 -13.32 28.34 4.45
CA LYS A 389 -14.48 27.63 3.91
C LYS A 389 -14.82 26.39 4.71
N LEU A 390 -13.80 25.57 5.08
CA LEU A 390 -14.00 24.36 5.88
C LEU A 390 -14.51 24.70 7.30
N ARG A 391 -14.07 25.79 7.90
CA ARG A 391 -14.58 26.31 9.20
C ARG A 391 -16.10 26.55 9.17
N THR A 392 -16.63 26.97 8.03
CA THR A 392 -18.05 27.18 7.83
C THR A 392 -18.81 25.87 7.56
N LEU A 393 -18.21 24.97 6.76
CA LEU A 393 -18.86 23.74 6.33
C LEU A 393 -18.91 22.67 7.42
N LEU A 394 -17.83 22.52 8.20
CA LEU A 394 -17.67 21.41 9.15
C LEU A 394 -18.75 21.37 10.23
N PRO A 395 -19.18 22.52 10.85
CA PRO A 395 -20.26 22.51 11.84
C PRO A 395 -21.62 22.06 11.33
N GLU A 396 -21.89 22.24 10.03
CA GLU A 396 -23.16 21.90 9.37
C GLU A 396 -23.11 20.49 8.74
N SER A 397 -21.96 19.81 8.81
CA SER A 397 -21.73 18.52 8.15
C SER A 397 -22.07 17.32 9.03
N ARG A 398 -22.07 16.12 8.44
CA ARG A 398 -22.19 14.84 9.14
C ARG A 398 -21.04 14.59 10.13
N PHE A 399 -19.92 15.28 9.97
CA PHE A 399 -18.73 15.13 10.80
C PHE A 399 -18.80 15.90 12.12
N ALA A 400 -19.76 16.81 12.26
CA ALA A 400 -19.97 17.57 13.51
C ALA A 400 -20.53 16.67 14.62
N ALA A 401 -20.05 16.88 15.85
CA ALA A 401 -20.59 16.22 17.04
C ALA A 401 -20.49 17.14 18.25
N ALA A 402 -21.49 17.06 19.14
CA ALA A 402 -21.49 17.87 20.35
C ALA A 402 -20.40 17.45 21.34
N ARG A 403 -20.05 16.18 21.38
CA ARG A 403 -19.01 15.61 22.27
C ARG A 403 -18.46 14.31 21.69
N ARG A 404 -17.13 14.14 21.83
CA ARG A 404 -16.41 12.91 21.47
C ARG A 404 -15.55 12.45 22.66
N THR A 405 -15.27 11.15 22.72
CA THR A 405 -14.31 10.58 23.66
C THR A 405 -12.91 11.09 23.30
N PRO A 406 -12.05 11.46 24.25
CA PRO A 406 -10.65 11.80 23.95
C PRO A 406 -9.92 10.68 23.25
N ALA A 407 -8.97 11.05 22.38
CA ALA A 407 -8.11 10.08 21.71
C ALA A 407 -7.29 9.27 22.73
N GLN A 408 -7.10 7.99 22.46
CA GLN A 408 -6.36 7.07 23.31
C GLN A 408 -5.41 6.21 22.45
N PRO A 409 -4.26 5.79 23.00
CA PRO A 409 -3.43 4.78 22.34
C PRO A 409 -4.22 3.48 22.11
N TYR A 410 -4.02 2.91 20.93
CA TYR A 410 -4.51 1.57 20.66
C TYR A 410 -3.64 0.54 21.37
N THR A 411 -4.26 -0.46 21.99
CA THR A 411 -3.55 -1.53 22.69
C THR A 411 -4.19 -2.87 22.42
N GLN A 412 -3.38 -3.90 22.30
CA GLN A 412 -3.83 -5.29 22.29
C GLN A 412 -2.77 -6.20 22.91
N PRO A 413 -3.18 -7.40 23.42
CA PRO A 413 -2.22 -8.40 23.87
C PRO A 413 -1.33 -8.87 22.73
N LEU A 414 -0.04 -9.06 23.00
CA LEU A 414 0.90 -9.69 22.07
C LEU A 414 0.95 -11.19 22.31
N THR A 415 1.06 -11.96 21.24
CA THR A 415 1.32 -13.41 21.35
C THR A 415 2.82 -13.64 21.55
N PRO A 416 3.21 -14.66 22.35
CA PRO A 416 4.63 -15.01 22.46
C PRO A 416 5.25 -15.29 21.10
N PRO A 417 6.55 -15.00 20.92
CA PRO A 417 7.28 -15.33 19.69
C PRO A 417 7.20 -16.83 19.37
N VAL A 418 6.86 -17.16 18.12
CA VAL A 418 6.74 -18.53 17.59
C VAL A 418 7.36 -18.58 16.21
N ASN A 419 8.19 -19.60 15.94
CA ASN A 419 8.70 -19.83 14.60
C ASN A 419 7.60 -20.52 13.76
N GLU A 420 7.20 -19.90 12.65
CA GLU A 420 6.06 -20.37 11.84
C GLU A 420 6.44 -20.52 10.36
N ALA A 421 5.92 -21.56 9.73
CA ALA A 421 5.98 -21.69 8.27
C ALA A 421 4.57 -21.87 7.69
N PHE A 422 4.35 -21.20 6.58
CA PHE A 422 3.10 -21.26 5.82
C PHE A 422 3.36 -21.90 4.46
N ILE A 423 2.70 -23.03 4.22
CA ILE A 423 2.75 -23.73 2.93
C ILE A 423 1.81 -23.00 1.97
N ILE A 424 2.37 -22.52 0.85
CA ILE A 424 1.66 -21.85 -0.23
C ILE A 424 1.82 -22.64 -1.54
N ASP A 425 0.86 -22.48 -2.45
CA ASP A 425 0.92 -23.09 -3.78
C ASP A 425 1.84 -22.28 -4.71
N GLY A 426 3.14 -22.35 -4.46
CA GLY A 426 4.18 -21.64 -5.21
C GLY A 426 5.48 -22.43 -5.31
N GLY A 427 6.31 -22.11 -6.30
CA GLY A 427 7.61 -22.74 -6.55
C GLY A 427 8.80 -22.02 -5.91
N VAL A 428 8.57 -21.02 -5.05
CA VAL A 428 9.59 -20.18 -4.42
C VAL A 428 9.28 -19.98 -2.94
N ASN A 429 10.29 -19.60 -2.17
CA ASN A 429 10.16 -19.36 -0.73
C ASN A 429 10.42 -17.89 -0.40
N TYR A 430 9.95 -17.49 0.77
CA TYR A 430 10.09 -16.18 1.38
C TYR A 430 10.45 -16.38 2.84
N ASP A 431 11.65 -16.04 3.24
CA ASP A 431 12.17 -16.30 4.56
C ASP A 431 12.38 -15.01 5.30
N VAL A 432 11.95 -14.94 6.54
CA VAL A 432 12.15 -13.80 7.44
C VAL A 432 12.71 -14.30 8.77
N LEU A 433 13.76 -13.64 9.23
CA LEU A 433 14.28 -13.76 10.59
C LEU A 433 14.23 -12.38 11.24
N ALA A 434 13.40 -12.19 12.25
CA ALA A 434 13.14 -10.90 12.89
C ALA A 434 13.47 -10.92 14.38
N TRP A 435 13.90 -9.78 14.90
CA TRP A 435 14.19 -9.58 16.33
C TRP A 435 13.93 -8.13 16.75
N PRO A 436 13.54 -7.89 18.03
CA PRO A 436 13.38 -6.54 18.54
C PRO A 436 14.76 -5.89 18.71
N MET A 437 14.87 -4.61 18.37
CA MET A 437 16.09 -3.84 18.49
C MET A 437 15.75 -2.39 18.88
N PRO A 438 16.44 -1.80 19.87
CA PRO A 438 16.27 -0.39 20.18
C PRO A 438 16.48 0.48 18.94
N ARG A 439 15.67 1.52 18.80
CA ARG A 439 15.76 2.45 17.66
C ARG A 439 17.08 3.18 17.65
N ASP A 440 17.79 3.02 16.55
CA ASP A 440 19.05 3.72 16.29
C ASP A 440 19.19 3.92 14.77
N SER A 441 19.11 5.15 14.31
CA SER A 441 19.21 5.48 12.87
C SER A 441 20.53 5.00 12.23
N ARG A 442 21.59 4.84 13.02
CA ARG A 442 22.90 4.31 12.58
C ARG A 442 22.80 2.86 12.10
N ARG A 443 21.88 2.08 12.65
CA ARG A 443 21.67 0.68 12.27
C ARG A 443 21.09 0.53 10.85
N ARG A 444 20.48 1.58 10.30
CA ARG A 444 20.07 1.62 8.89
C ARG A 444 21.26 1.54 7.93
N VAL A 445 22.41 2.10 8.35
CA VAL A 445 23.67 1.96 7.58
C VAL A 445 24.16 0.51 7.66
N LEU A 446 24.14 -0.12 8.84
CA LEU A 446 24.45 -1.55 8.97
C LEU A 446 23.52 -2.41 8.08
N ALA A 447 22.22 -2.13 8.09
CA ALA A 447 21.27 -2.86 7.28
C ALA A 447 21.58 -2.75 5.77
N ARG A 448 22.01 -1.57 5.32
CA ARG A 448 22.48 -1.37 3.94
C ARG A 448 23.75 -2.18 3.64
N VAL A 449 24.74 -2.11 4.53
CA VAL A 449 25.98 -2.89 4.41
C VAL A 449 25.65 -4.39 4.35
N MET A 450 24.84 -4.90 5.27
CA MET A 450 24.41 -6.29 5.32
C MET A 450 23.75 -6.71 4.00
N SER A 451 22.83 -5.89 3.50
CA SER A 451 22.09 -6.18 2.28
C SER A 451 22.99 -6.30 1.06
N TYR A 452 23.88 -5.31 0.84
CA TYR A 452 24.63 -5.22 -0.43
C TYR A 452 25.99 -5.90 -0.40
N GLU A 453 26.65 -5.97 0.77
CA GLU A 453 28.00 -6.48 0.88
C GLU A 453 28.08 -7.97 1.27
N TYR A 454 26.93 -8.53 1.75
CA TYR A 454 26.89 -9.93 2.12
C TYR A 454 25.71 -10.68 1.52
N LEU A 455 24.47 -10.26 1.84
CA LEU A 455 23.28 -11.03 1.45
C LEU A 455 23.08 -11.04 -0.06
N TRP A 456 23.28 -9.89 -0.73
CA TRP A 456 23.14 -9.81 -2.17
C TRP A 456 24.03 -10.81 -2.91
N HIS A 457 25.30 -10.89 -2.51
CA HIS A 457 26.23 -11.82 -3.12
C HIS A 457 25.88 -13.28 -2.78
N THR A 458 25.65 -13.59 -1.51
CA THR A 458 25.50 -14.97 -1.04
C THR A 458 24.14 -15.58 -1.38
N ILE A 459 23.07 -14.83 -1.22
CA ILE A 459 21.69 -15.32 -1.40
C ILE A 459 21.17 -15.06 -2.81
N ARG A 460 21.45 -13.87 -3.37
CA ARG A 460 20.94 -13.55 -4.71
C ARG A 460 21.87 -14.04 -5.82
N GLU A 461 23.14 -13.61 -5.84
CA GLU A 461 24.04 -13.94 -6.96
C GLU A 461 24.46 -15.42 -6.97
N VAL A 462 24.77 -15.96 -5.81
CA VAL A 462 25.19 -17.38 -5.68
C VAL A 462 23.99 -18.29 -5.44
N GLY A 463 23.09 -17.91 -4.54
CA GLY A 463 21.92 -18.71 -4.15
C GLY A 463 20.74 -18.66 -5.13
N GLY A 464 20.69 -17.66 -6.02
CA GLY A 464 19.64 -17.57 -7.05
C GLY A 464 18.33 -16.96 -6.61
N ALA A 465 18.21 -16.40 -5.40
CA ALA A 465 17.04 -15.66 -4.98
C ALA A 465 16.86 -14.38 -5.81
N TYR A 466 15.62 -13.97 -6.05
CA TYR A 466 15.36 -12.73 -6.79
C TYR A 466 15.71 -11.49 -5.98
N GLY A 467 15.54 -11.53 -4.66
CA GLY A 467 15.88 -10.43 -3.75
C GLY A 467 16.20 -10.91 -2.34
N THR A 468 16.94 -10.10 -1.62
CA THR A 468 17.28 -10.29 -0.21
C THR A 468 17.71 -8.99 0.42
N GLY A 469 17.67 -8.89 1.73
CA GLY A 469 18.18 -7.74 2.44
C GLY A 469 17.98 -7.81 3.94
N MET A 470 18.47 -6.76 4.60
CA MET A 470 18.19 -6.44 5.99
C MET A 470 17.41 -5.13 6.05
N LEU A 471 16.40 -5.07 6.89
CA LEU A 471 15.72 -3.84 7.25
C LEU A 471 15.91 -3.55 8.73
N SER A 472 16.13 -2.28 9.06
CA SER A 472 16.14 -1.74 10.42
C SER A 472 15.14 -0.61 10.46
N ALA A 473 14.00 -0.84 11.09
CA ALA A 473 12.88 0.10 11.14
C ALA A 473 12.20 0.04 12.50
N ASP A 474 12.02 1.18 13.06
CA ASP A 474 11.07 1.47 14.15
C ASP A 474 11.04 0.51 15.36
N GLY A 475 12.19 0.01 15.74
CA GLY A 475 12.36 -0.85 16.92
C GLY A 475 12.50 -2.34 16.59
N ILE A 476 12.42 -2.71 15.31
CA ILE A 476 12.62 -4.08 14.85
C ILE A 476 13.66 -4.14 13.73
N GLU A 477 14.36 -5.24 13.66
CA GLU A 477 15.21 -5.57 12.54
C GLU A 477 14.84 -6.94 12.01
N PHE A 478 15.00 -7.11 10.70
CA PHE A 478 14.81 -8.42 10.09
C PHE A 478 15.66 -8.59 8.83
N LEU A 479 16.08 -9.84 8.63
CA LEU A 479 16.65 -10.35 7.39
C LEU A 479 15.54 -11.02 6.60
N TYR A 480 15.56 -10.86 5.28
CA TYR A 480 14.54 -11.46 4.42
C TYR A 480 15.09 -11.97 3.10
N THR A 481 14.40 -12.94 2.52
CA THR A 481 14.54 -13.35 1.11
C THR A 481 13.26 -13.06 0.34
N TYR A 482 13.39 -12.95 -0.97
CA TYR A 482 12.28 -12.75 -1.90
C TYR A 482 12.44 -13.66 -3.10
N ARG A 483 11.46 -14.55 -3.31
CA ARG A 483 11.47 -15.58 -4.35
C ARG A 483 12.75 -16.39 -4.34
N ASP A 484 12.99 -17.05 -3.22
CA ASP A 484 14.18 -17.81 -2.93
C ASP A 484 13.97 -19.30 -3.28
N PRO A 485 14.85 -19.94 -4.04
CA PRO A 485 14.79 -21.39 -4.25
C PRO A 485 15.21 -22.21 -3.02
N HIS A 486 15.90 -21.57 -2.02
CA HIS A 486 16.54 -22.23 -0.89
C HIS A 486 16.06 -21.69 0.45
N LEU A 487 15.28 -22.48 1.21
CA LEU A 487 14.76 -22.06 2.51
C LEU A 487 15.79 -22.28 3.64
N GLN A 488 16.27 -23.51 3.83
CA GLN A 488 17.18 -23.88 4.92
C GLN A 488 18.54 -23.15 4.81
N GLU A 489 19.11 -23.16 3.62
CA GLU A 489 20.44 -22.58 3.35
C GLU A 489 20.44 -21.06 3.53
N SER A 490 19.30 -20.40 3.32
CA SER A 490 19.15 -18.97 3.52
C SER A 490 19.17 -18.62 5.01
N TYR A 491 18.49 -19.38 5.87
CA TYR A 491 18.64 -19.22 7.34
C TYR A 491 20.06 -19.50 7.82
N ASP A 492 20.73 -20.53 7.28
CA ASP A 492 22.13 -20.83 7.58
C ASP A 492 23.07 -19.69 7.14
N THR A 493 22.74 -19.01 6.06
CA THR A 493 23.47 -17.85 5.55
C THR A 493 23.23 -16.64 6.43
N PHE A 494 22.01 -16.39 6.89
CA PHE A 494 21.70 -15.34 7.86
C PHE A 494 22.54 -15.49 9.14
N ALA A 495 22.67 -16.71 9.65
CA ALA A 495 23.45 -16.97 10.86
C ALA A 495 24.95 -16.65 10.71
N LYS A 496 25.51 -16.72 9.51
CA LYS A 496 26.93 -16.45 9.22
C LYS A 496 27.21 -14.96 8.96
N ALA A 497 26.20 -14.18 8.63
CA ALA A 497 26.33 -12.79 8.21
C ALA A 497 27.03 -11.88 9.24
N PRO A 498 26.75 -11.95 10.57
CA PRO A 498 27.41 -11.12 11.56
C PRO A 498 28.94 -11.28 11.58
N ALA A 499 29.41 -12.51 11.54
CA ALA A 499 30.85 -12.80 11.55
C ALA A 499 31.56 -12.28 10.30
N ALA A 500 30.91 -12.43 9.12
CA ALA A 500 31.45 -11.94 7.86
C ALA A 500 31.58 -10.41 7.86
N LEU A 501 30.59 -9.67 8.35
CA LEU A 501 30.62 -8.21 8.42
C LEU A 501 31.58 -7.68 9.50
N ALA A 502 31.67 -8.35 10.64
CA ALA A 502 32.61 -7.96 11.70
C ALA A 502 34.08 -8.10 11.26
N ALA A 503 34.37 -9.08 10.39
CA ALA A 503 35.70 -9.31 9.82
C ALA A 503 36.05 -8.39 8.64
N ARG A 504 35.06 -7.69 8.06
CA ARG A 504 35.26 -6.81 6.89
C ARG A 504 36.05 -5.57 7.25
N GLU A 505 36.95 -5.16 6.35
CA GLU A 505 37.60 -3.86 6.40
C GLU A 505 36.79 -2.83 5.59
N TYR A 506 36.61 -1.64 6.17
CA TYR A 506 35.88 -0.53 5.59
C TYR A 506 36.81 0.63 5.29
N THR A 507 36.89 1.08 4.06
CA THR A 507 37.58 2.31 3.70
C THR A 507 36.69 3.52 3.99
N ALA A 508 37.27 4.73 4.04
CA ALA A 508 36.48 5.97 4.16
C ALA A 508 35.47 6.12 3.01
N ARG A 509 35.84 5.72 1.81
CA ARG A 509 34.96 5.75 0.63
C ARG A 509 33.78 4.78 0.78
N ASP A 510 34.00 3.56 1.25
CA ASP A 510 32.90 2.60 1.49
C ASP A 510 31.89 3.19 2.49
N LEU A 511 32.37 3.82 3.56
CA LEU A 511 31.52 4.46 4.57
C LEU A 511 30.67 5.60 3.97
N ASP A 512 31.29 6.48 3.17
CA ASP A 512 30.58 7.53 2.48
C ASP A 512 29.50 6.97 1.53
N GLU A 513 29.80 5.95 0.74
CA GLU A 513 28.86 5.29 -0.17
C GLU A 513 27.66 4.69 0.60
N PHE A 514 27.89 4.06 1.74
CA PHE A 514 26.82 3.49 2.57
C PHE A 514 25.99 4.56 3.27
N ILE A 515 26.61 5.59 3.83
CA ILE A 515 25.94 6.70 4.51
C ILE A 515 25.08 7.49 3.51
N VAL A 516 25.67 7.92 2.40
CA VAL A 516 24.97 8.66 1.34
C VAL A 516 23.82 7.85 0.77
N GLY A 517 24.05 6.58 0.43
CA GLY A 517 23.01 5.73 -0.09
C GLY A 517 21.89 5.41 0.92
N THR A 518 22.16 5.46 2.22
CA THR A 518 21.12 5.32 3.26
C THR A 518 20.35 6.62 3.42
N ALA A 519 21.04 7.77 3.45
CA ALA A 519 20.42 9.10 3.52
C ALA A 519 19.53 9.38 2.29
N ALA A 520 19.94 8.99 1.10
CA ALA A 520 19.18 9.16 -0.13
C ALA A 520 17.78 8.54 -0.07
N LYS A 521 17.61 7.41 0.63
CA LYS A 521 16.28 6.81 0.85
C LYS A 521 15.39 7.66 1.77
N LEU A 522 15.99 8.37 2.71
CA LEU A 522 15.26 9.28 3.61
C LEU A 522 14.90 10.60 2.92
N ASP A 523 15.71 11.01 1.96
CA ASP A 523 15.60 12.26 1.22
C ASP A 523 14.84 12.11 -0.11
N THR A 524 14.31 10.94 -0.40
CA THR A 524 13.51 10.72 -1.61
C THR A 524 12.36 11.74 -1.67
N PRO A 525 12.24 12.56 -2.72
CA PRO A 525 11.16 13.50 -2.87
C PRO A 525 9.80 12.79 -2.78
N ARG A 526 8.91 13.33 -1.95
CA ARG A 526 7.55 12.80 -1.81
C ARG A 526 6.60 13.59 -2.71
N LYS A 527 5.69 12.88 -3.35
CA LYS A 527 4.55 13.51 -4.03
C LYS A 527 3.63 14.20 -3.02
N ALA A 528 2.88 15.19 -3.45
CA ALA A 528 2.12 16.08 -2.57
C ALA A 528 1.21 15.32 -1.59
N ARG A 529 0.46 14.30 -2.07
CA ARG A 529 -0.36 13.43 -1.21
C ARG A 529 0.46 12.70 -0.14
N ALA A 530 1.57 12.09 -0.55
CA ALA A 530 2.43 11.36 0.39
C ALA A 530 3.10 12.31 1.40
N ALA A 531 3.43 13.54 0.99
CA ALA A 531 3.93 14.58 1.88
C ALA A 531 2.87 15.01 2.90
N ALA A 532 1.62 15.21 2.46
CA ALA A 532 0.49 15.52 3.33
C ALA A 532 0.28 14.41 4.39
N ARG A 533 0.24 13.15 3.96
CA ARG A 533 0.10 12.00 4.86
C ARG A 533 1.26 11.87 5.85
N GLU A 534 2.48 12.17 5.44
CA GLU A 534 3.66 12.19 6.33
C GLU A 534 3.53 13.27 7.42
N LEU A 535 2.97 14.46 7.10
CA LEU A 535 2.74 15.51 8.09
C LEU A 535 1.70 15.07 9.11
N ASP A 536 0.61 14.43 8.68
CA ASP A 536 -0.41 13.88 9.57
C ASP A 536 0.18 12.78 10.47
N HIS A 537 0.97 11.86 9.91
CA HIS A 537 1.68 10.84 10.68
C HIS A 537 2.58 11.47 11.74
N ARG A 538 3.36 12.50 11.38
CA ARG A 538 4.22 13.21 12.35
C ARG A 538 3.41 13.86 13.47
N TYR A 539 2.28 14.47 13.13
CA TYR A 539 1.39 15.06 14.13
C TYR A 539 0.92 14.03 15.15
N PHE A 540 0.36 12.90 14.69
CA PHE A 540 -0.15 11.86 15.58
C PHE A 540 0.94 11.17 16.41
N CYS A 541 2.11 10.97 15.84
CA CYS A 541 3.21 10.28 16.49
C CYS A 541 4.18 11.20 17.23
N GLY A 542 3.94 12.52 17.26
CA GLY A 542 4.81 13.48 17.94
C GLY A 542 6.23 13.55 17.35
N ILE A 543 6.38 13.33 16.03
CA ILE A 543 7.69 13.33 15.35
C ILE A 543 8.06 14.76 15.00
N THR A 544 9.05 15.32 15.70
CA THR A 544 9.51 16.71 15.48
C THR A 544 10.65 16.78 14.46
N ASP A 545 10.90 17.99 13.93
CA ASP A 545 12.06 18.23 13.05
C ASP A 545 13.38 18.08 13.79
N GLU A 546 13.43 18.39 15.09
CA GLU A 546 14.63 18.17 15.92
C GLU A 546 14.94 16.67 16.06
N MET A 547 13.93 15.82 16.24
CA MET A 547 14.13 14.36 16.28
C MET A 547 14.67 13.84 14.95
N ARG A 548 14.13 14.33 13.83
CA ARG A 548 14.58 13.96 12.49
C ARG A 548 16.02 14.43 12.21
N ALA A 549 16.33 15.65 12.60
CA ALA A 549 17.70 16.19 12.48
C ALA A 549 18.70 15.40 13.35
N ALA A 550 18.30 15.00 14.55
CA ALA A 550 19.12 14.17 15.43
C ALA A 550 19.38 12.78 14.83
N ASP A 551 18.34 12.12 14.29
CA ASP A 551 18.45 10.85 13.58
C ASP A 551 19.40 10.94 12.37
N ARG A 552 19.26 12.00 11.58
CA ARG A 552 20.13 12.25 10.44
C ARG A 552 21.57 12.46 10.84
N LYS A 553 21.82 13.29 11.87
CA LYS A 553 23.16 13.52 12.43
C LYS A 553 23.79 12.23 12.93
N ALA A 554 23.01 11.40 13.63
CA ALA A 554 23.49 10.10 14.11
C ALA A 554 23.86 9.18 12.93
N LEU A 555 23.00 9.09 11.90
CA LEU A 555 23.26 8.31 10.69
C LEU A 555 24.57 8.74 10.01
N CYS A 556 24.81 10.04 9.87
CA CYS A 556 26.04 10.57 9.26
C CYS A 556 27.30 10.38 10.13
N SER A 557 27.15 9.98 11.40
CA SER A 557 28.27 9.76 12.33
C SER A 557 28.79 8.32 12.36
N VAL A 558 28.30 7.45 11.50
CA VAL A 558 28.70 6.03 11.46
C VAL A 558 30.14 5.89 11.00
N ASP A 559 30.90 5.08 11.72
CA ASP A 559 32.29 4.73 11.40
C ASP A 559 32.48 3.20 11.32
N ALA A 560 33.67 2.78 10.90
CA ALA A 560 34.02 1.38 10.75
C ALA A 560 33.99 0.60 12.07
N ALA A 561 34.37 1.22 13.15
CA ALA A 561 34.41 0.57 14.48
C ALA A 561 32.98 0.29 14.96
N LEU A 562 32.08 1.26 14.78
CA LEU A 562 30.68 1.10 15.14
C LEU A 562 30.01 0.00 14.28
N LEU A 563 30.23 -0.03 12.96
CA LEU A 563 29.68 -1.07 12.09
C LEU A 563 30.13 -2.47 12.50
N LYS A 564 31.44 -2.65 12.79
CA LYS A 564 31.97 -3.93 13.27
C LYS A 564 31.38 -4.33 14.62
N ALA A 565 31.23 -3.39 15.55
CA ALA A 565 30.62 -3.64 16.85
C ALA A 565 29.13 -4.01 16.73
N GLN A 566 28.38 -3.29 15.91
CA GLN A 566 26.97 -3.58 15.63
C GLN A 566 26.80 -4.94 14.94
N ALA A 567 27.66 -5.29 13.99
CA ALA A 567 27.64 -6.59 13.31
C ALA A 567 27.94 -7.73 14.29
N ALA A 568 28.97 -7.57 15.15
CA ALA A 568 29.30 -8.58 16.15
C ALA A 568 28.13 -8.82 17.14
N ALA A 569 27.48 -7.74 17.59
CA ALA A 569 26.34 -7.84 18.50
C ALA A 569 25.12 -8.57 17.88
N LEU A 570 25.01 -8.63 16.55
CA LEU A 570 23.94 -9.39 15.91
C LEU A 570 24.03 -10.90 16.16
N SER A 571 25.22 -11.46 16.36
CA SER A 571 25.41 -12.89 16.62
C SER A 571 24.60 -13.37 17.83
N ASP A 572 24.49 -12.54 18.87
CA ASP A 572 23.77 -12.88 20.10
C ASP A 572 22.25 -12.81 19.94
N VAL A 573 21.75 -11.89 19.11
CA VAL A 573 20.30 -11.65 18.95
C VAL A 573 19.67 -12.52 17.87
N LEU A 574 20.40 -12.91 16.84
CA LEU A 574 19.85 -13.73 15.74
C LEU A 574 19.38 -15.10 16.21
N SER A 575 20.07 -15.69 17.22
CA SER A 575 19.70 -17.00 17.77
C SER A 575 18.33 -16.99 18.48
N GLY A 576 17.93 -15.84 19.03
CA GLY A 576 16.63 -15.61 19.69
C GLY A 576 15.57 -15.00 18.77
N GLY A 577 15.89 -14.76 17.51
CA GLY A 577 14.96 -14.18 16.53
C GLY A 577 13.85 -15.13 16.11
N VAL A 578 12.71 -14.57 15.71
CA VAL A 578 11.56 -15.32 15.19
C VAL A 578 11.75 -15.57 13.69
N ARG A 579 11.55 -16.83 13.31
CA ARG A 579 11.53 -17.26 11.92
C ARG A 579 10.10 -17.31 11.43
N VAL A 580 9.83 -16.68 10.29
CA VAL A 580 8.56 -16.84 9.58
C VAL A 580 8.88 -17.09 8.11
N ALA A 581 8.31 -18.15 7.55
CA ALA A 581 8.51 -18.49 6.15
C ALA A 581 7.18 -18.71 5.43
N PHE A 582 7.13 -18.33 4.15
CA PHE A 582 6.12 -18.76 3.19
C PHE A 582 6.82 -19.56 2.11
N GLY A 583 6.41 -20.78 1.84
CA GLY A 583 7.15 -21.61 0.91
C GLY A 583 6.40 -22.79 0.34
N SER A 584 7.04 -23.47 -0.61
CA SER A 584 6.51 -24.70 -1.17
C SER A 584 6.43 -25.80 -0.10
N LYS A 585 5.51 -26.74 -0.27
CA LYS A 585 5.36 -27.86 0.64
C LYS A 585 6.67 -28.62 0.86
N ASP A 586 7.38 -28.94 -0.21
CA ASP A 586 8.62 -29.72 -0.14
C ASP A 586 9.73 -28.98 0.61
N ALA A 587 9.87 -27.66 0.40
CA ALA A 587 10.88 -26.86 1.07
C ALA A 587 10.57 -26.70 2.57
N VAL A 588 9.31 -26.43 2.93
CA VAL A 588 8.89 -26.30 4.33
C VAL A 588 9.01 -27.64 5.06
N GLU A 589 8.60 -28.74 4.45
CA GLU A 589 8.73 -30.07 5.06
C GLU A 589 10.21 -30.47 5.26
N ALA A 590 11.10 -30.12 4.33
CA ALA A 590 12.54 -30.36 4.46
C ALA A 590 13.17 -29.55 5.61
N ALA A 591 12.70 -28.33 5.85
CA ALA A 591 13.18 -27.42 6.88
C ALA A 591 12.31 -27.38 8.15
N LYS A 592 11.41 -28.34 8.34
CA LYS A 592 10.39 -28.33 9.40
C LYS A 592 10.96 -28.15 10.82
N ASP A 593 12.18 -28.62 11.06
CA ASP A 593 12.82 -28.54 12.37
C ASP A 593 13.20 -27.10 12.77
N LEU A 594 13.10 -26.14 11.83
CA LEU A 594 13.29 -24.70 12.09
C LEU A 594 12.03 -24.04 12.68
N PHE A 595 10.87 -24.69 12.61
CA PHE A 595 9.57 -24.10 12.90
C PHE A 595 8.83 -24.86 13.99
N ASP A 596 8.22 -24.12 14.91
CA ASP A 596 7.37 -24.65 15.97
C ASP A 596 5.96 -24.99 15.44
N ARG A 597 5.56 -24.30 14.36
CA ARG A 597 4.24 -24.47 13.72
C ARG A 597 4.38 -24.42 12.19
N VAL A 598 3.68 -25.34 11.55
CA VAL A 598 3.53 -25.38 10.08
C VAL A 598 2.04 -25.40 9.75
N GLU A 599 1.61 -24.55 8.82
CA GLU A 599 0.22 -24.43 8.38
C GLU A 599 0.15 -24.37 6.85
N THR A 600 -0.92 -24.89 6.28
CA THR A 600 -1.21 -24.76 4.83
C THR A 600 -2.29 -23.71 4.64
N LEU A 601 -2.02 -22.68 3.84
CA LEU A 601 -2.94 -21.60 3.51
C LEU A 601 -3.76 -21.89 2.25
#